data_528a74e8340c82029698337a448324ac
#
_entry.id   528a74e8340c82029698337a448324ac
#
_cell.length_a   1.000
_cell.length_b   1.000
_cell.length_c   1.000
_cell.angle_alpha   90.00
_cell.angle_beta   90.00
_cell.angle_gamma   90.00
#
_symmetry.space_group_name_H-M   'P 1'
#
loop_
_entity.id
_entity.type
_entity.pdbx_description
1 polymer ?
#
loop_
_entity_poly.entity_id
_entity_poly.type
_entity_poly.pdbx_seq_one_letter_code
_entity_poly.pdbx_strand_id
1 'polypeptide(L)'
;MADKNTRTFTSRDAARCIIVPSDLDHKYSRGVLGLITGSAQYPGAAVLSTSACLATGVGMARFHSSSGLAHLVLHDAPEAVVQPGPVTAWLAGSGIHHKKYSDFTTYLRHRWFVLMKRQTVPTVLDAGALYLAGKLSQPTLITPHAGELARLLASHSISVSSESIEADPVTWAQKTAQLLGVTVLLKGSRTVVAQGDRVIALPKATPYLATAGTGDVLAGIIGALVATNYIEILNSPQRLAEVAAAGAYIHNQAALLASLGRSEERR
;
A
#
# COMPACT_ATOMS: atom_id res chain seq x y z
N MET A 1 17.84 8.47 21.98
CA MET A 1 18.19 9.77 21.35
C MET A 1 17.32 9.91 20.11
N ALA A 2 16.44 10.92 20.02
CA ALA A 2 15.67 11.17 18.80
C ALA A 2 16.65 11.59 17.71
N ASP A 3 16.69 10.82 16.63
CA ASP A 3 17.54 11.08 15.48
C ASP A 3 17.13 12.43 14.86
N LYS A 4 18.10 13.34 14.65
CA LYS A 4 17.90 14.71 14.14
C LYS A 4 17.26 14.77 12.74
N ASN A 5 17.09 13.62 12.06
CA ASN A 5 16.52 13.51 10.71
C ASN A 5 15.07 13.00 10.67
N THR A 6 14.43 12.72 11.82
CA THR A 6 13.05 12.20 11.83
C THR A 6 12.05 13.35 11.92
N ARG A 7 11.34 13.63 10.83
CA ARG A 7 10.26 14.62 10.80
C ARG A 7 8.92 13.98 11.12
N THR A 8 8.17 14.58 12.06
CA THR A 8 6.77 14.19 12.31
C THR A 8 5.87 14.68 11.18
N PHE A 9 5.07 13.78 10.61
CA PHE A 9 4.14 14.06 9.52
C PHE A 9 2.85 14.70 10.05
N THR A 10 2.35 15.73 9.37
CA THR A 10 1.19 16.53 9.78
C THR A 10 0.05 16.47 8.76
N SER A 11 -1.15 16.97 9.13
CA SER A 11 -2.28 17.12 8.21
C SER A 11 -1.96 18.01 7.01
N ARG A 12 -1.17 19.07 7.21
CA ARG A 12 -0.72 19.94 6.11
C ARG A 12 0.18 19.19 5.11
N ASP A 13 1.00 18.26 5.60
CA ASP A 13 1.83 17.44 4.73
C ASP A 13 0.98 16.44 3.94
N ALA A 14 -0.03 15.84 4.58
CA ALA A 14 -0.98 14.95 3.91
C ALA A 14 -1.78 15.69 2.82
N ALA A 15 -2.27 16.89 3.11
CA ALA A 15 -3.04 17.70 2.17
C ALA A 15 -2.28 17.99 0.86
N ARG A 16 -0.95 18.15 0.91
CA ARG A 16 -0.10 18.34 -0.28
C ARG A 16 -0.02 17.13 -1.20
N CYS A 17 -0.45 15.96 -0.73
CA CYS A 17 -0.47 14.72 -1.50
C CYS A 17 -1.86 14.41 -2.09
N ILE A 18 -2.85 15.24 -1.80
CA ILE A 18 -4.21 15.11 -2.34
C ILE A 18 -4.31 15.99 -3.59
N ILE A 19 -4.47 15.36 -4.74
CA ILE A 19 -4.71 16.05 -6.00
C ILE A 19 -6.20 16.38 -6.09
N VAL A 20 -6.52 17.67 -6.03
CA VAL A 20 -7.89 18.15 -6.18
C VAL A 20 -8.23 18.20 -7.67
N PRO A 21 -9.34 17.55 -8.10
CA PRO A 21 -9.78 17.60 -9.51
C PRO A 21 -10.07 19.01 -10.01
N SER A 22 -9.76 19.26 -11.25
CA SER A 22 -10.11 20.46 -12.01
C SER A 22 -11.24 20.18 -13.02
N ASP A 23 -11.83 21.23 -13.57
CA ASP A 23 -12.88 21.11 -14.60
C ASP A 23 -12.37 20.46 -15.91
N LEU A 24 -11.05 20.40 -16.11
CA LEU A 24 -10.41 19.79 -17.28
C LEU A 24 -10.09 18.32 -17.09
N ASP A 25 -10.32 17.78 -15.88
CA ASP A 25 -9.97 16.40 -15.57
C ASP A 25 -10.97 15.40 -16.11
N HIS A 26 -10.47 14.23 -16.41
CA HIS A 26 -11.25 13.06 -16.81
C HIS A 26 -10.69 11.80 -16.11
N LYS A 27 -11.41 10.68 -16.21
CA LYS A 27 -11.10 9.44 -15.49
C LYS A 27 -9.66 8.91 -15.69
N TYR A 28 -8.98 9.26 -16.78
CA TYR A 28 -7.61 8.84 -17.03
C TYR A 28 -6.58 9.84 -16.48
N SER A 29 -6.85 11.15 -16.54
CA SER A 29 -5.94 12.18 -16.00
C SER A 29 -5.85 12.10 -14.47
N ARG A 30 -6.95 11.68 -13.81
CA ARG A 30 -7.04 11.52 -12.36
C ARG A 30 -6.39 10.24 -11.82
N GLY A 31 -5.64 9.52 -12.66
CA GLY A 31 -4.95 8.29 -12.29
C GLY A 31 -5.80 7.03 -12.43
N VAL A 32 -5.14 5.94 -12.82
CA VAL A 32 -5.72 4.61 -12.97
C VAL A 32 -4.91 3.64 -12.12
N LEU A 33 -5.51 3.08 -11.07
CA LEU A 33 -4.87 2.06 -10.25
C LEU A 33 -5.17 0.67 -10.80
N GLY A 34 -4.13 -0.09 -11.15
CA GLY A 34 -4.23 -1.53 -11.39
C GLY A 34 -4.13 -2.30 -10.07
N LEU A 35 -5.12 -3.13 -9.78
CA LEU A 35 -5.16 -3.93 -8.55
C LEU A 35 -5.00 -5.42 -8.87
N ILE A 36 -4.04 -6.06 -8.21
CA ILE A 36 -3.83 -7.52 -8.21
C ILE A 36 -3.88 -7.96 -6.74
N THR A 37 -5.07 -7.97 -6.17
CA THR A 37 -5.35 -8.23 -4.75
C THR A 37 -6.37 -9.34 -4.58
N GLY A 38 -6.44 -9.93 -3.40
CA GLY A 38 -7.34 -11.04 -3.09
C GLY A 38 -6.93 -12.38 -3.70
N SER A 39 -7.40 -13.43 -3.06
CA SER A 39 -7.28 -14.82 -3.47
C SER A 39 -8.53 -15.59 -3.07
N ALA A 40 -8.62 -16.87 -3.43
CA ALA A 40 -9.71 -17.72 -2.97
C ALA A 40 -9.75 -17.85 -1.43
N GLN A 41 -8.57 -17.77 -0.78
CA GLN A 41 -8.45 -17.83 0.69
C GLN A 41 -8.78 -16.49 1.36
N TYR A 42 -8.51 -15.37 0.70
CA TYR A 42 -8.70 -14.01 1.22
C TYR A 42 -9.45 -13.14 0.20
N PRO A 43 -10.70 -13.51 -0.16
CA PRO A 43 -11.44 -12.78 -1.20
C PRO A 43 -11.81 -11.35 -0.76
N GLY A 44 -12.04 -11.13 0.54
CA GLY A 44 -12.36 -9.83 1.11
C GLY A 44 -11.27 -8.77 0.89
N ALA A 45 -10.00 -9.16 0.79
CA ALA A 45 -8.91 -8.23 0.50
C ALA A 45 -9.07 -7.54 -0.88
N ALA A 46 -9.64 -8.24 -1.88
CA ALA A 46 -9.96 -7.67 -3.18
C ALA A 46 -11.01 -6.56 -3.06
N VAL A 47 -12.07 -6.82 -2.31
CA VAL A 47 -13.15 -5.86 -2.06
C VAL A 47 -12.63 -4.66 -1.29
N LEU A 48 -12.02 -4.89 -0.12
CA LEU A 48 -11.53 -3.82 0.77
C LEU A 48 -10.53 -2.88 0.08
N SER A 49 -9.56 -3.45 -0.65
CA SER A 49 -8.57 -2.62 -1.35
C SER A 49 -9.16 -1.84 -2.52
N THR A 50 -10.13 -2.40 -3.25
CA THR A 50 -10.79 -1.72 -4.37
C THR A 50 -11.71 -0.62 -3.87
N SER A 51 -12.56 -0.89 -2.87
CA SER A 51 -13.49 0.10 -2.30
C SER A 51 -12.73 1.25 -1.63
N ALA A 52 -11.65 0.95 -0.89
CA ALA A 52 -10.79 1.98 -0.30
C ALA A 52 -10.09 2.85 -1.37
N CYS A 53 -9.65 2.25 -2.47
CA CYS A 53 -9.07 2.96 -3.60
C CYS A 53 -10.07 3.95 -4.22
N LEU A 54 -11.28 3.49 -4.51
CA LEU A 54 -12.34 4.32 -5.09
C LEU A 54 -12.79 5.44 -4.15
N ALA A 55 -12.99 5.12 -2.86
CA ALA A 55 -13.32 6.09 -1.83
C ALA A 55 -12.24 7.18 -1.63
N THR A 56 -10.98 6.87 -1.95
CA THR A 56 -9.88 7.83 -1.90
C THR A 56 -9.88 8.80 -3.09
N GLY A 57 -10.65 8.51 -4.15
CA GLY A 57 -10.88 9.44 -5.25
C GLY A 57 -9.98 9.26 -6.47
N VAL A 58 -9.46 8.06 -6.71
CA VAL A 58 -8.78 7.70 -7.97
C VAL A 58 -9.75 7.83 -9.16
N GLY A 59 -9.25 8.16 -10.34
CA GLY A 59 -10.08 8.28 -11.54
C GLY A 59 -10.65 6.96 -12.04
N MET A 60 -9.92 5.84 -11.82
CA MET A 60 -10.36 4.49 -12.20
C MET A 60 -9.62 3.43 -11.41
N ALA A 61 -10.35 2.42 -10.91
CA ALA A 61 -9.80 1.18 -10.39
C ALA A 61 -9.91 0.08 -11.46
N ARG A 62 -8.76 -0.49 -11.89
CA ARG A 62 -8.71 -1.67 -12.77
C ARG A 62 -8.38 -2.92 -11.96
N PHE A 63 -9.37 -3.75 -11.72
CA PHE A 63 -9.20 -4.97 -10.95
C PHE A 63 -8.84 -6.15 -11.86
N HIS A 64 -7.65 -6.71 -11.65
CA HIS A 64 -7.12 -7.82 -12.44
C HIS A 64 -7.27 -9.15 -11.70
N SER A 65 -8.21 -9.99 -12.14
CA SER A 65 -8.50 -11.27 -11.51
C SER A 65 -9.24 -12.26 -12.42
N SER A 66 -9.47 -13.47 -11.88
CA SER A 66 -10.44 -14.43 -12.41
C SER A 66 -11.88 -13.93 -12.18
N SER A 67 -12.83 -14.51 -12.92
CA SER A 67 -14.24 -14.09 -12.89
C SER A 67 -14.85 -14.12 -11.48
N GLY A 68 -14.55 -15.12 -10.65
CA GLY A 68 -15.15 -15.23 -9.31
C GLY A 68 -14.81 -14.06 -8.38
N LEU A 69 -13.53 -13.66 -8.31
CA LEU A 69 -13.14 -12.48 -7.53
C LEU A 69 -13.65 -11.17 -8.18
N ALA A 70 -13.67 -11.11 -9.52
CA ALA A 70 -14.18 -9.95 -10.23
C ALA A 70 -15.67 -9.72 -9.92
N HIS A 71 -16.49 -10.76 -9.89
CA HIS A 71 -17.90 -10.65 -9.52
C HIS A 71 -18.09 -10.15 -8.08
N LEU A 72 -17.28 -10.64 -7.14
CA LEU A 72 -17.33 -10.18 -5.76
C LEU A 72 -17.00 -8.68 -5.63
N VAL A 73 -15.96 -8.23 -6.34
CA VAL A 73 -15.58 -6.80 -6.36
C VAL A 73 -16.70 -5.96 -7.00
N LEU A 74 -17.24 -6.38 -8.16
CA LEU A 74 -18.29 -5.63 -8.85
C LEU A 74 -19.62 -5.60 -8.09
N HIS A 75 -19.87 -6.54 -7.19
CA HIS A 75 -21.04 -6.52 -6.33
C HIS A 75 -20.98 -5.37 -5.30
N ASP A 76 -19.79 -5.07 -4.78
CA ASP A 76 -19.57 -4.02 -3.78
C ASP A 76 -19.18 -2.67 -4.42
N ALA A 77 -18.41 -2.71 -5.51
CA ALA A 77 -17.86 -1.56 -6.21
C ALA A 77 -18.13 -1.68 -7.73
N PRO A 78 -19.39 -1.45 -8.20
CA PRO A 78 -19.78 -1.64 -9.60
C PRO A 78 -19.05 -0.71 -10.57
N GLU A 79 -18.48 0.39 -10.11
CA GLU A 79 -17.64 1.31 -10.89
C GLU A 79 -16.23 0.79 -11.18
N ALA A 80 -15.82 -0.31 -10.55
CA ALA A 80 -14.53 -0.95 -10.86
C ALA A 80 -14.53 -1.54 -12.27
N VAL A 81 -13.39 -1.43 -12.97
CA VAL A 81 -13.22 -1.94 -14.33
C VAL A 81 -12.42 -3.24 -14.28
N VAL A 82 -12.95 -4.33 -14.79
CA VAL A 82 -12.28 -5.64 -14.85
C VAL A 82 -11.57 -5.92 -16.19
N GLN A 83 -11.74 -5.01 -17.17
CA GLN A 83 -11.07 -5.11 -18.46
C GLN A 83 -9.59 -4.70 -18.32
N PRO A 84 -8.62 -5.48 -18.85
CA PRO A 84 -7.22 -5.09 -18.93
C PRO A 84 -7.01 -3.78 -19.69
N GLY A 85 -5.98 -3.03 -19.34
CA GLY A 85 -5.64 -1.78 -20.01
C GLY A 85 -4.50 -1.03 -19.33
N PRO A 86 -4.13 0.17 -19.82
CA PRO A 86 -3.11 1.00 -19.21
C PRO A 86 -3.48 1.39 -17.78
N VAL A 87 -2.46 1.50 -16.93
CA VAL A 87 -2.56 1.99 -15.55
C VAL A 87 -1.48 3.03 -15.28
N THR A 88 -1.68 3.85 -14.26
CA THR A 88 -0.69 4.86 -13.82
C THR A 88 0.05 4.41 -12.55
N ALA A 89 -0.48 3.43 -11.85
CA ALA A 89 0.19 2.76 -10.74
C ALA A 89 -0.33 1.32 -10.56
N TRP A 90 0.44 0.49 -9.85
CA TRP A 90 0.04 -0.85 -9.44
C TRP A 90 -0.08 -0.97 -7.93
N LEU A 91 -1.09 -1.71 -7.47
CA LEU A 91 -1.17 -2.30 -6.14
C LEU A 91 -1.24 -3.82 -6.29
N ALA A 92 -0.33 -4.53 -5.64
CA ALA A 92 -0.29 -5.99 -5.72
C ALA A 92 0.03 -6.65 -4.38
N GLY A 93 -0.60 -7.80 -4.13
CA GLY A 93 -0.22 -8.73 -3.09
C GLY A 93 -1.13 -8.83 -1.89
N SER A 94 -1.91 -7.78 -1.55
CA SER A 94 -2.91 -7.82 -0.46
C SER A 94 -3.84 -9.02 -0.63
N GLY A 95 -4.02 -9.81 0.43
CA GLY A 95 -4.82 -11.02 0.38
C GLY A 95 -4.28 -12.14 -0.52
N ILE A 96 -3.01 -12.11 -0.91
CA ILE A 96 -2.32 -13.19 -1.63
C ILE A 96 -1.26 -13.79 -0.73
N HIS A 97 -1.21 -15.12 -0.64
CA HIS A 97 -0.25 -15.79 0.20
C HIS A 97 1.18 -15.63 -0.33
N HIS A 98 2.17 -15.42 0.55
CA HIS A 98 3.57 -15.19 0.18
C HIS A 98 4.26 -16.39 -0.49
N LYS A 99 3.83 -17.62 -0.16
CA LYS A 99 4.35 -18.84 -0.80
C LYS A 99 3.60 -19.06 -2.12
N LYS A 100 4.27 -18.80 -3.24
CA LYS A 100 3.72 -18.92 -4.61
C LYS A 100 3.07 -20.27 -4.92
N TYR A 101 3.57 -21.33 -4.36
CA TYR A 101 3.11 -22.69 -4.61
C TYR A 101 2.33 -23.29 -3.44
N SER A 102 1.70 -22.47 -2.59
CA SER A 102 0.86 -22.96 -1.48
C SER A 102 -0.35 -23.74 -1.99
N ASP A 103 -0.94 -23.28 -3.08
CA ASP A 103 -2.05 -23.90 -3.80
C ASP A 103 -2.13 -23.37 -5.25
N PHE A 104 -2.96 -24.03 -6.07
CA PHE A 104 -3.08 -23.68 -7.49
C PHE A 104 -3.67 -22.27 -7.72
N THR A 105 -4.61 -21.85 -6.91
CA THR A 105 -5.23 -20.52 -7.05
C THR A 105 -4.23 -19.42 -6.71
N THR A 106 -3.44 -19.59 -5.66
CA THR A 106 -2.33 -18.68 -5.31
C THR A 106 -1.28 -18.62 -6.41
N TYR A 107 -0.91 -19.76 -6.99
CA TYR A 107 0.00 -19.79 -8.14
C TYR A 107 -0.54 -18.96 -9.32
N LEU A 108 -1.80 -19.10 -9.65
CA LEU A 108 -2.44 -18.30 -10.70
C LEU A 108 -2.41 -16.81 -10.37
N ARG A 109 -2.65 -16.42 -9.11
CA ARG A 109 -2.57 -15.02 -8.68
C ARG A 109 -1.16 -14.45 -8.86
N HIS A 110 -0.12 -15.17 -8.49
CA HIS A 110 1.26 -14.75 -8.69
C HIS A 110 1.63 -14.56 -10.18
N ARG A 111 0.98 -15.26 -11.10
CA ARG A 111 1.20 -15.06 -12.55
C ARG A 111 0.79 -13.68 -13.04
N TRP A 112 -0.20 -13.07 -12.42
CA TRP A 112 -0.64 -11.71 -12.78
C TRP A 112 0.42 -10.65 -12.50
N PHE A 113 1.35 -10.90 -11.59
CA PHE A 113 2.42 -9.95 -11.25
C PHE A 113 3.37 -9.65 -12.43
N VAL A 114 3.32 -10.43 -13.50
CA VAL A 114 4.04 -10.13 -14.76
C VAL A 114 3.59 -8.80 -15.38
N LEU A 115 2.35 -8.37 -15.14
CA LEU A 115 1.82 -7.10 -15.67
C LEU A 115 2.60 -5.90 -15.16
N MET A 116 3.07 -5.93 -13.92
CA MET A 116 3.90 -4.86 -13.33
C MET A 116 5.26 -4.70 -14.04
N LYS A 117 5.77 -5.77 -14.65
CA LYS A 117 6.99 -5.73 -15.46
C LYS A 117 6.77 -5.21 -16.88
N ARG A 118 5.53 -5.29 -17.36
CA ARG A 118 5.15 -4.83 -18.72
C ARG A 118 4.79 -3.34 -18.75
N GLN A 119 4.30 -2.81 -17.63
CA GLN A 119 3.93 -1.41 -17.45
C GLN A 119 4.74 -0.86 -16.28
N THR A 120 5.86 -0.18 -16.57
CA THR A 120 6.83 0.34 -15.60
C THR A 120 6.35 1.65 -14.96
N VAL A 121 5.29 1.55 -14.18
CA VAL A 121 4.69 2.67 -13.42
C VAL A 121 4.90 2.46 -11.91
N PRO A 122 4.79 3.49 -11.07
CA PRO A 122 4.95 3.36 -9.63
C PRO A 122 4.14 2.19 -9.08
N THR A 123 4.75 1.39 -8.20
CA THR A 123 4.17 0.11 -7.76
C THR A 123 4.17 -0.01 -6.24
N VAL A 124 3.03 -0.38 -5.68
CA VAL A 124 2.84 -0.72 -4.26
C VAL A 124 2.79 -2.23 -4.12
N LEU A 125 3.69 -2.78 -3.31
CA LEU A 125 3.78 -4.21 -3.01
C LEU A 125 3.39 -4.45 -1.55
N ASP A 126 2.41 -5.28 -1.32
CA ASP A 126 1.95 -5.69 0.00
C ASP A 126 1.95 -7.22 0.13
N ALA A 127 1.97 -7.74 1.33
CA ALA A 127 1.80 -9.15 1.66
C ALA A 127 2.50 -10.12 0.68
N GLY A 128 1.74 -10.84 -0.14
CA GLY A 128 2.26 -11.87 -1.05
C GLY A 128 3.14 -11.36 -2.19
N ALA A 129 3.19 -10.05 -2.45
CA ALA A 129 4.05 -9.47 -3.47
C ALA A 129 5.39 -8.92 -2.92
N LEU A 130 5.59 -8.89 -1.61
CA LEU A 130 6.79 -8.31 -0.99
C LEU A 130 8.11 -8.90 -1.48
N TYR A 131 8.13 -10.17 -1.91
CA TYR A 131 9.34 -10.82 -2.45
C TYR A 131 9.85 -10.18 -3.77
N LEU A 132 9.06 -9.31 -4.39
CA LEU A 132 9.43 -8.55 -5.58
C LEU A 132 10.18 -7.25 -5.24
N ALA A 133 10.29 -6.89 -3.96
CA ALA A 133 11.07 -5.74 -3.52
C ALA A 133 12.51 -5.82 -4.03
N GLY A 134 13.01 -4.73 -4.59
CA GLY A 134 14.34 -4.66 -5.21
C GLY A 134 14.48 -5.37 -6.56
N LYS A 135 13.40 -5.95 -7.11
CA LYS A 135 13.40 -6.68 -8.41
C LYS A 135 12.65 -5.96 -9.53
N LEU A 136 12.10 -4.80 -9.24
CA LEU A 136 11.41 -3.94 -10.20
C LEU A 136 12.24 -2.69 -10.47
N SER A 137 12.21 -2.19 -11.71
CA SER A 137 12.99 -1.01 -12.12
C SER A 137 12.27 0.32 -11.83
N GLN A 138 10.95 0.27 -11.67
CA GLN A 138 10.13 1.46 -11.39
C GLN A 138 10.14 1.83 -9.90
N PRO A 139 9.75 3.08 -9.54
CA PRO A 139 9.56 3.47 -8.15
C PRO A 139 8.66 2.49 -7.41
N THR A 140 9.19 1.86 -6.37
CA THR A 140 8.52 0.78 -5.66
C THR A 140 8.36 1.11 -4.18
N LEU A 141 7.15 0.98 -3.66
CA LEU A 141 6.80 1.05 -2.25
C LEU A 141 6.45 -0.34 -1.74
N ILE A 142 6.99 -0.71 -0.59
CA ILE A 142 6.58 -1.92 0.13
C ILE A 142 5.90 -1.55 1.45
N THR A 143 4.88 -2.34 1.85
CA THR A 143 4.05 -2.06 3.05
C THR A 143 4.06 -3.20 4.07
N PRO A 144 5.24 -3.69 4.52
CA PRO A 144 5.30 -4.79 5.47
C PRO A 144 4.86 -4.37 6.90
N HIS A 145 4.33 -5.32 7.66
CA HIS A 145 4.41 -5.30 9.13
C HIS A 145 5.71 -5.96 9.60
N ALA A 146 6.06 -5.89 10.91
CA ALA A 146 7.34 -6.39 11.42
C ALA A 146 7.63 -7.85 11.05
N GLY A 147 6.65 -8.75 11.17
CA GLY A 147 6.84 -10.16 10.80
C GLY A 147 7.01 -10.40 9.30
N GLU A 148 6.40 -9.58 8.43
CA GLU A 148 6.64 -9.61 6.98
C GLU A 148 8.02 -9.09 6.64
N LEU A 149 8.45 -8.02 7.30
CA LEU A 149 9.78 -7.46 7.11
C LEU A 149 10.87 -8.43 7.55
N ALA A 150 10.72 -9.11 8.70
CA ALA A 150 11.63 -10.13 9.17
C ALA A 150 11.80 -11.27 8.14
N ARG A 151 10.69 -11.76 7.56
CA ARG A 151 10.72 -12.79 6.50
C ARG A 151 11.41 -12.28 5.23
N LEU A 152 11.14 -11.04 4.83
CA LEU A 152 11.79 -10.44 3.67
C LEU A 152 13.31 -10.33 3.88
N LEU A 153 13.75 -9.84 5.03
CA LEU A 153 15.16 -9.72 5.38
C LEU A 153 15.84 -11.09 5.47
N ALA A 154 15.18 -12.11 6.00
CA ALA A 154 15.69 -13.47 6.04
C ALA A 154 15.96 -14.02 4.62
N SER A 155 15.14 -13.66 3.62
CA SER A 155 15.40 -14.04 2.21
C SER A 155 16.62 -13.32 1.61
N HIS A 156 17.16 -12.29 2.27
CA HIS A 156 18.40 -11.59 1.96
C HIS A 156 19.52 -11.89 2.96
N SER A 157 19.45 -13.05 3.65
CA SER A 157 20.45 -13.53 4.62
C SER A 157 20.65 -12.65 5.85
N ILE A 158 19.63 -11.83 6.19
CA ILE A 158 19.61 -11.00 7.41
C ILE A 158 18.59 -11.61 8.38
N SER A 159 19.11 -12.20 9.46
CA SER A 159 18.28 -12.79 10.52
C SER A 159 17.94 -11.71 11.56
N VAL A 160 16.66 -11.41 11.72
CA VAL A 160 16.13 -10.47 12.71
C VAL A 160 14.73 -10.93 13.15
N SER A 161 14.40 -10.77 14.43
CA SER A 161 13.07 -11.09 14.93
C SER A 161 12.09 -9.92 14.70
N SER A 162 10.78 -10.22 14.68
CA SER A 162 9.72 -9.20 14.62
C SER A 162 9.79 -8.24 15.80
N GLU A 163 10.08 -8.75 16.99
CA GLU A 163 10.20 -7.97 18.22
C GLU A 163 11.37 -6.95 18.14
N SER A 164 12.50 -7.36 17.54
CA SER A 164 13.63 -6.46 17.31
C SER A 164 13.29 -5.34 16.32
N ILE A 165 12.48 -5.65 15.30
CA ILE A 165 12.00 -4.65 14.34
C ILE A 165 11.01 -3.70 15.01
N GLU A 166 10.10 -4.20 15.84
CA GLU A 166 9.14 -3.39 16.60
C GLU A 166 9.81 -2.48 17.63
N ALA A 167 10.91 -2.92 18.21
CA ALA A 167 11.69 -2.14 19.17
C ALA A 167 12.44 -0.96 18.52
N ASP A 168 12.89 -1.12 17.27
CA ASP A 168 13.57 -0.05 16.50
C ASP A 168 13.11 0.00 15.05
N PRO A 169 11.87 0.43 14.80
CA PRO A 169 11.28 0.42 13.47
C PRO A 169 11.97 1.40 12.51
N VAL A 170 12.54 2.48 13.02
CA VAL A 170 13.24 3.50 12.21
C VAL A 170 14.46 2.88 11.54
N THR A 171 15.34 2.29 12.34
CA THR A 171 16.58 1.68 11.85
C THR A 171 16.28 0.55 10.84
N TRP A 172 15.30 -0.31 11.13
CA TRP A 172 15.01 -1.44 10.24
C TRP A 172 14.32 -1.01 8.95
N ALA A 173 13.41 -0.03 8.99
CA ALA A 173 12.82 0.53 7.78
C ALA A 173 13.88 1.17 6.88
N GLN A 174 14.80 1.98 7.46
CA GLN A 174 15.85 2.65 6.72
C GLN A 174 16.87 1.67 6.13
N LYS A 175 17.35 0.71 6.92
CA LYS A 175 18.25 -0.35 6.43
C LYS A 175 17.64 -1.13 5.27
N THR A 176 16.35 -1.47 5.36
CA THR A 176 15.65 -2.19 4.29
C THR A 176 15.50 -1.32 3.04
N ALA A 177 15.15 -0.04 3.20
CA ALA A 177 15.03 0.89 2.07
C ALA A 177 16.35 1.04 1.31
N GLN A 178 17.46 1.18 2.03
CA GLN A 178 18.81 1.26 1.46
C GLN A 178 19.23 -0.06 0.79
N LEU A 179 19.02 -1.20 1.47
CA LEU A 179 19.38 -2.52 0.96
C LEU A 179 18.69 -2.86 -0.37
N LEU A 180 17.38 -2.56 -0.45
CA LEU A 180 16.55 -2.98 -1.59
C LEU A 180 16.33 -1.87 -2.62
N GLY A 181 16.76 -0.64 -2.36
CA GLY A 181 16.53 0.51 -3.23
C GLY A 181 15.03 0.86 -3.39
N VAL A 182 14.22 0.66 -2.35
CA VAL A 182 12.77 0.86 -2.36
C VAL A 182 12.32 1.83 -1.29
N THR A 183 11.10 2.34 -1.40
CA THR A 183 10.42 3.00 -0.29
C THR A 183 9.81 1.93 0.62
N VAL A 184 9.97 2.07 1.92
CA VAL A 184 9.42 1.15 2.93
C VAL A 184 8.43 1.90 3.81
N LEU A 185 7.18 1.46 3.86
CA LEU A 185 6.21 1.84 4.86
C LEU A 185 6.10 0.66 5.85
N LEU A 186 6.75 0.76 6.98
CA LEU A 186 6.69 -0.24 8.03
C LEU A 186 5.48 -0.01 8.91
N LYS A 187 4.49 -0.92 8.80
CA LYS A 187 3.24 -0.89 9.57
C LYS A 187 3.51 -1.22 11.04
N GLY A 188 2.92 -0.44 11.97
CA GLY A 188 3.02 -0.65 13.40
C GLY A 188 2.21 0.39 14.17
N SER A 189 2.24 0.35 15.51
CA SER A 189 1.61 1.36 16.37
C SER A 189 2.11 2.78 16.06
N ARG A 190 3.35 2.89 15.60
CA ARG A 190 3.94 4.07 14.96
C ARG A 190 4.44 3.65 13.60
N THR A 191 3.68 3.97 12.56
CA THR A 191 4.09 3.72 11.20
C THR A 191 5.27 4.61 10.82
N VAL A 192 6.27 4.01 10.19
CA VAL A 192 7.48 4.69 9.71
C VAL A 192 7.59 4.52 8.21
N VAL A 193 7.90 5.60 7.49
CA VAL A 193 8.22 5.54 6.06
C VAL A 193 9.68 5.90 5.86
N ALA A 194 10.43 5.04 5.18
CA ALA A 194 11.84 5.25 4.88
C ALA A 194 12.11 5.16 3.38
N GLN A 195 12.98 6.05 2.87
CA GLN A 195 13.45 6.04 1.47
C GLN A 195 14.86 6.63 1.43
N GLY A 196 15.85 5.83 1.08
CA GLY A 196 17.25 6.22 1.22
C GLY A 196 17.58 6.63 2.66
N ASP A 197 18.10 7.85 2.83
CA ASP A 197 18.43 8.40 4.13
C ASP A 197 17.27 9.15 4.80
N ARG A 198 16.18 9.33 4.10
CA ARG A 198 15.00 10.06 4.59
C ARG A 198 14.10 9.14 5.39
N VAL A 199 13.69 9.58 6.57
CA VAL A 199 12.72 8.90 7.42
C VAL A 199 11.58 9.86 7.80
N ILE A 200 10.36 9.39 7.66
CA ILE A 200 9.14 10.08 8.07
C ILE A 200 8.46 9.23 9.14
N ALA A 201 8.27 9.78 10.33
CA ALA A 201 7.51 9.14 11.39
C ALA A 201 6.08 9.68 11.43
N LEU A 202 5.10 8.79 11.50
CA LEU A 202 3.71 9.17 11.65
C LEU A 202 3.31 9.29 13.13
N PRO A 203 2.26 10.06 13.44
CA PRO A 203 1.63 10.03 14.75
C PRO A 203 1.22 8.60 15.13
N LYS A 204 1.14 8.34 16.44
CA LYS A 204 0.69 7.03 16.94
C LYS A 204 -0.69 6.69 16.36
N ALA A 205 -0.81 5.49 15.83
CA ALA A 205 -2.07 4.99 15.27
C ALA A 205 -3.06 4.61 16.38
N THR A 206 -4.34 4.72 16.06
CA THR A 206 -5.40 4.24 16.96
C THR A 206 -5.36 2.71 17.10
N PRO A 207 -5.55 2.16 18.32
CA PRO A 207 -5.62 0.70 18.51
C PRO A 207 -6.74 0.00 17.73
N TYR A 208 -7.78 0.73 17.31
CA TYR A 208 -8.87 0.18 16.48
C TYR A 208 -8.40 -0.32 15.11
N LEU A 209 -7.21 0.08 14.66
CA LEU A 209 -6.58 -0.46 13.45
C LEU A 209 -6.00 -1.88 13.64
N ALA A 210 -5.95 -2.41 14.86
CA ALA A 210 -5.54 -3.79 15.12
C ALA A 210 -6.68 -4.79 14.78
N THR A 211 -7.20 -4.72 13.56
CA THR A 211 -8.31 -5.53 13.04
C THR A 211 -7.95 -6.07 11.66
N ALA A 212 -8.39 -7.30 11.36
CA ALA A 212 -8.19 -7.89 10.03
C ALA A 212 -8.82 -7.02 8.92
N GLY A 213 -8.13 -6.92 7.79
CA GLY A 213 -8.58 -6.13 6.64
C GLY A 213 -8.11 -4.67 6.63
N THR A 214 -7.67 -4.10 7.76
CA THR A 214 -7.20 -2.70 7.82
C THR A 214 -5.96 -2.47 6.96
N GLY A 215 -5.09 -3.48 6.83
CA GLY A 215 -3.95 -3.44 5.92
C GLY A 215 -4.36 -3.37 4.44
N ASP A 216 -5.42 -4.08 4.06
CA ASP A 216 -5.96 -4.07 2.69
C ASP A 216 -6.57 -2.70 2.35
N VAL A 217 -7.26 -2.08 3.32
CA VAL A 217 -7.78 -0.70 3.21
C VAL A 217 -6.64 0.30 3.06
N LEU A 218 -5.61 0.20 3.91
CA LEU A 218 -4.41 1.05 3.83
C LEU A 218 -3.75 0.95 2.46
N ALA A 219 -3.57 -0.28 1.95
CA ALA A 219 -2.97 -0.52 0.64
C ALA A 219 -3.80 0.12 -0.48
N GLY A 220 -5.14 0.04 -0.42
CA GLY A 220 -6.05 0.68 -1.36
C GLY A 220 -5.92 2.21 -1.36
N ILE A 221 -5.91 2.83 -0.17
CA ILE A 221 -5.71 4.28 0.00
C ILE A 221 -4.37 4.72 -0.61
N ILE A 222 -3.28 4.05 -0.23
CA ILE A 222 -1.94 4.36 -0.74
C ILE A 222 -1.89 4.17 -2.26
N GLY A 223 -2.44 3.08 -2.78
CA GLY A 223 -2.50 2.80 -4.21
C GLY A 223 -3.17 3.92 -5.00
N ALA A 224 -4.31 4.42 -4.50
CA ALA A 224 -5.02 5.54 -5.11
C ALA A 224 -4.18 6.82 -5.13
N LEU A 225 -3.56 7.18 -4.00
CA LEU A 225 -2.69 8.36 -3.93
C LEU A 225 -1.45 8.22 -4.82
N VAL A 226 -0.87 7.03 -4.93
CA VAL A 226 0.26 6.77 -5.85
C VAL A 226 -0.20 6.91 -7.30
N ALA A 227 -1.40 6.42 -7.64
CA ALA A 227 -1.94 6.53 -8.99
C ALA A 227 -2.27 7.97 -9.38
N THR A 228 -2.77 8.80 -8.45
CA THR A 228 -3.07 10.22 -8.72
C THR A 228 -1.81 11.08 -8.78
N ASN A 229 -0.76 10.74 -8.02
CA ASN A 229 0.52 11.47 -7.99
C ASN A 229 1.58 10.86 -8.94
N TYR A 230 1.21 9.99 -9.89
CA TYR A 230 2.18 9.19 -10.65
C TYR A 230 3.18 10.03 -11.46
N ILE A 231 2.75 11.16 -12.03
CA ILE A 231 3.63 12.05 -12.79
C ILE A 231 4.71 12.66 -11.89
N GLU A 232 4.30 13.15 -10.70
CA GLU A 232 5.24 13.71 -9.72
C GLU A 232 6.23 12.66 -9.22
N ILE A 233 5.75 11.42 -8.99
CA ILE A 233 6.60 10.30 -8.53
C ILE A 233 7.60 9.88 -9.60
N LEU A 234 7.21 9.85 -10.88
CA LEU A 234 8.13 9.52 -11.98
C LEU A 234 9.20 10.59 -12.18
N ASN A 235 8.83 11.86 -12.03
CA ASN A 235 9.77 12.99 -12.12
C ASN A 235 10.66 13.13 -10.88
N SER A 236 10.16 12.75 -9.72
CA SER A 236 10.85 12.82 -8.43
C SER A 236 10.49 11.61 -7.56
N PRO A 237 11.23 10.49 -7.66
CA PRO A 237 10.93 9.26 -6.92
C PRO A 237 10.84 9.46 -5.39
N GLN A 238 11.49 10.50 -4.84
CA GLN A 238 11.42 10.87 -3.43
C GLN A 238 10.01 11.25 -2.97
N ARG A 239 9.15 11.67 -3.90
CA ARG A 239 7.73 11.98 -3.66
C ARG A 239 6.95 10.77 -3.14
N LEU A 240 7.37 9.55 -3.51
CA LEU A 240 6.70 8.31 -3.13
C LEU A 240 6.64 8.13 -1.59
N ALA A 241 7.68 8.55 -0.86
CA ALA A 241 7.67 8.48 0.61
C ALA A 241 6.62 9.41 1.24
N GLU A 242 6.44 10.62 0.70
CA GLU A 242 5.44 11.58 1.18
C GLU A 242 4.02 11.06 0.90
N VAL A 243 3.80 10.55 -0.31
CA VAL A 243 2.51 9.96 -0.72
C VAL A 243 2.15 8.76 0.14
N ALA A 244 3.13 7.88 0.43
CA ALA A 244 2.93 6.74 1.32
C ALA A 244 2.56 7.19 2.75
N ALA A 245 3.27 8.19 3.28
CA ALA A 245 3.00 8.77 4.59
C ALA A 245 1.61 9.42 4.65
N ALA A 246 1.19 10.12 3.58
CA ALA A 246 -0.15 10.71 3.48
C ALA A 246 -1.24 9.63 3.52
N GLY A 247 -1.07 8.52 2.80
CA GLY A 247 -2.01 7.40 2.84
C GLY A 247 -2.17 6.81 4.24
N ALA A 248 -1.06 6.57 4.94
CA ALA A 248 -1.12 6.07 6.32
C ALA A 248 -1.71 7.09 7.30
N TYR A 249 -1.47 8.38 7.10
CA TYR A 249 -2.07 9.45 7.89
C TYR A 249 -3.59 9.48 7.71
N ILE A 250 -4.08 9.47 6.45
CA ILE A 250 -5.51 9.46 6.12
C ILE A 250 -6.18 8.21 6.69
N HIS A 251 -5.57 7.04 6.56
CA HIS A 251 -6.07 5.78 7.11
C HIS A 251 -6.26 5.86 8.63
N ASN A 252 -5.28 6.41 9.37
CA ASN A 252 -5.39 6.60 10.81
C ASN A 252 -6.50 7.60 11.18
N GLN A 253 -6.64 8.71 10.45
CA GLN A 253 -7.72 9.68 10.68
C GLN A 253 -9.10 9.09 10.41
N ALA A 254 -9.27 8.33 9.34
CA ALA A 254 -10.51 7.64 9.03
C ALA A 254 -10.90 6.65 10.15
N ALA A 255 -9.92 5.89 10.67
CA ALA A 255 -10.16 4.96 11.78
C ALA A 255 -10.51 5.68 13.09
N LEU A 256 -9.89 6.83 13.38
CA LEU A 256 -10.25 7.66 14.52
C LEU A 256 -11.69 8.14 14.41
N LEU A 257 -12.10 8.68 13.27
CA LEU A 257 -13.48 9.13 13.03
C LEU A 257 -14.49 8.00 13.16
N ALA A 258 -14.20 6.84 12.58
CA ALA A 258 -15.06 5.66 12.67
C ALA A 258 -15.16 5.07 14.10
N SER A 259 -14.17 5.34 14.96
CA SER A 259 -14.16 4.86 16.36
C SER A 259 -14.89 5.77 17.32
N LEU A 260 -15.12 7.06 17.00
CA LEU A 260 -15.80 8.01 17.86
C LEU A 260 -17.24 7.57 18.20
N GLY A 261 -18.00 7.06 17.22
CA GLY A 261 -19.33 6.52 17.44
C GLY A 261 -19.38 5.31 18.37
N ARG A 262 -18.34 4.46 18.35
CA ARG A 262 -18.28 3.25 19.20
C ARG A 262 -17.97 3.55 20.67
N SER A 263 -17.36 4.69 20.98
CA SER A 263 -17.07 5.12 22.36
C SER A 263 -18.29 5.69 23.06
N GLU A 264 -19.26 6.20 22.32
CA GLU A 264 -20.51 6.77 22.87
C GLU A 264 -21.54 5.68 23.21
N GLU A 265 -21.59 4.58 22.43
CA GLU A 265 -22.49 3.45 22.71
C GLU A 265 -22.09 2.62 23.95
N ARG A 266 -20.91 2.82 24.53
CA ARG A 266 -20.41 2.09 25.70
C ARG A 266 -20.40 2.92 26.99
N ARG A 267 -20.94 4.14 26.97
CA ARG A 267 -21.17 4.96 28.16
C ARG A 267 -22.65 5.00 28.51
#